data_f0f1284aad8d0f4e6cf9116316bd43e7
#
_entry.id   f0f1284aad8d0f4e6cf9116316bd43e7
#
_cell.length_a   1.000
_cell.length_b   1.000
_cell.length_c   1.000
_cell.angle_alpha   90.00
_cell.angle_beta   90.00
_cell.angle_gamma   90.00
#
_symmetry.space_group_name_H-M   'P 1'
#
loop_
_entity.id
_entity.type
_entity.pdbx_description
1 polymer ?
#
loop_
_entity_poly.entity_id
_entity_poly.type
_entity_poly.pdbx_seq_one_letter_code
_entity_poly.pdbx_strand_id
1 'polypeptide(L)'
;MASSQSSSSPAGTAKRGASVSKLIMQARRRCGPPTSKGHANCPAPVATGLRPPPSMRLRQKQKAAEISRTVVAAETGMGAPIGQVVIDLLSLAYASNVPCLLEGSHGVGKSQICKQAADELGIDFISRDLSLMEPPDLVGLPKIEGGATSFIPPAFLPRETGRGGFLLIEEINRAPRYMQASCLELLTSRQLNSYQLPPGWLPIACINPKTEGYHVDLLDAALMSRFMRVEVSAAVGSWVAWAQESGIHPKIIEYVEITPNVLDESEGGVNPRSWSYASNLLLGNGEQLLAECPDTLVVALNGLIGPVHTTAFLQLLLGTEVALTPADIVDNWSNHKARVKRWAESGRLDLLTASLRSLLRWMEPDSITEQLRENAQGQKSVRSFFQLLPGDLRERAESWVKGQGCTFLLPQKSKKVRGKK
;
A
#
# COMPACT_ATOMS: atom_id res chain seq x y z
N MET A 1 6.67 50.60 20.14
CA MET A 1 7.81 50.72 19.21
C MET A 1 8.17 49.31 18.79
N ALA A 2 7.57 48.78 17.77
CA ALA A 2 7.90 48.87 16.34
C ALA A 2 9.29 48.32 16.03
N SER A 3 9.32 47.13 15.41
CA SER A 3 9.93 46.97 14.10
C SER A 3 9.76 45.52 13.60
N SER A 4 9.02 45.45 12.53
CA SER A 4 8.85 44.36 11.58
C SER A 4 10.15 44.04 10.83
N GLN A 5 10.46 42.78 10.61
CA GLN A 5 11.22 42.38 9.41
C GLN A 5 10.61 41.14 8.79
N SER A 6 10.08 41.34 7.60
CA SER A 6 9.62 40.38 6.65
C SER A 6 10.80 39.71 5.93
N SER A 7 10.84 38.36 5.86
CA SER A 7 11.68 37.65 4.90
C SER A 7 10.80 36.75 4.02
N SER A 8 10.73 37.15 2.77
CA SER A 8 10.05 36.51 1.67
C SER A 8 10.76 35.20 1.27
N SER A 9 10.02 34.08 1.25
CA SER A 9 10.39 32.85 0.56
C SER A 9 9.74 32.80 -0.83
N PRO A 10 10.43 32.32 -1.87
CA PRO A 10 9.83 32.18 -3.19
C PRO A 10 9.02 30.89 -3.26
N ALA A 11 7.72 31.03 -3.41
CA ALA A 11 6.80 29.91 -3.70
C ALA A 11 6.96 29.48 -5.15
N GLY A 12 7.56 28.31 -5.35
CA GLY A 12 7.48 27.55 -6.59
C GLY A 12 6.12 26.85 -6.70
N THR A 13 5.15 27.50 -7.32
CA THR A 13 3.83 26.92 -7.61
C THR A 13 3.92 25.90 -8.74
N ALA A 14 4.12 24.62 -8.39
CA ALA A 14 3.73 23.53 -9.26
C ALA A 14 2.20 23.54 -9.39
N LYS A 15 1.68 23.88 -10.56
CA LYS A 15 0.25 23.76 -10.89
C LYS A 15 -0.13 22.28 -10.87
N ARG A 16 -0.59 21.78 -9.72
CA ARG A 16 -1.27 20.48 -9.60
C ARG A 16 -2.53 20.56 -10.46
N GLY A 17 -2.74 19.57 -11.34
CA GLY A 17 -3.99 19.39 -12.08
C GLY A 17 -5.16 19.37 -11.09
N ALA A 18 -6.29 19.94 -11.47
CA ALA A 18 -7.48 19.92 -10.63
C ALA A 18 -7.87 18.47 -10.32
N SER A 19 -7.95 18.11 -9.03
CA SER A 19 -8.42 16.80 -8.58
C SER A 19 -9.79 16.48 -9.19
N VAL A 20 -10.04 15.22 -9.53
CA VAL A 20 -11.31 14.71 -10.03
C VAL A 20 -12.45 15.11 -9.10
N SER A 21 -12.19 15.09 -7.78
CA SER A 21 -13.13 15.56 -6.74
C SER A 21 -13.57 17.01 -6.96
N LYS A 22 -12.69 17.93 -7.34
CA LYS A 22 -13.03 19.33 -7.64
C LYS A 22 -13.88 19.46 -8.92
N LEU A 23 -13.58 18.67 -9.95
CA LEU A 23 -14.36 18.64 -11.19
C LEU A 23 -15.78 18.12 -10.95
N ILE A 24 -15.93 17.06 -10.16
CA ILE A 24 -17.22 16.48 -9.79
C ILE A 24 -18.03 17.45 -8.94
N MET A 25 -17.42 18.13 -7.97
CA MET A 25 -18.06 19.17 -7.16
C MET A 25 -18.54 20.35 -7.99
N GLN A 26 -17.79 20.79 -8.98
CA GLN A 26 -18.20 21.84 -9.91
C GLN A 26 -19.38 21.40 -10.80
N ALA A 27 -19.40 20.16 -11.24
CA ALA A 27 -20.51 19.59 -12.01
C ALA A 27 -21.81 19.54 -11.18
N ARG A 28 -21.74 19.12 -9.91
CA ARG A 28 -22.92 19.10 -8.99
C ARG A 28 -23.49 20.48 -8.69
N ARG A 29 -22.66 21.51 -8.58
CA ARG A 29 -23.13 22.90 -8.38
C ARG A 29 -23.90 23.44 -9.59
N ARG A 30 -23.67 22.88 -10.79
CA ARG A 30 -24.37 23.26 -12.03
C ARG A 30 -25.69 22.50 -12.23
N CYS A 31 -25.80 21.30 -11.66
CA CYS A 31 -26.94 20.40 -11.88
C CYS A 31 -27.69 20.15 -10.58
N GLY A 32 -28.05 20.97 -9.74
CA GLY A 32 -28.85 20.78 -8.51
C GLY A 32 -29.09 19.33 -8.01
N PRO A 33 -29.55 19.08 -6.80
CA PRO A 33 -29.79 17.71 -6.32
C PRO A 33 -30.85 17.02 -7.21
N PRO A 34 -30.67 15.73 -7.56
CA PRO A 34 -31.64 15.00 -8.36
C PRO A 34 -32.97 14.91 -7.58
N THR A 35 -33.98 15.58 -8.06
CA THR A 35 -35.36 15.43 -7.57
C THR A 35 -35.96 14.15 -8.15
N SER A 36 -36.59 13.36 -7.29
CA SER A 36 -37.15 12.04 -7.58
C SER A 36 -38.41 12.04 -8.48
N LYS A 37 -38.53 12.91 -9.44
CA LYS A 37 -39.60 12.88 -10.45
C LYS A 37 -39.10 13.44 -11.78
N GLY A 38 -39.08 12.57 -12.77
CA GLY A 38 -39.01 12.93 -14.18
C GLY A 38 -37.69 12.55 -14.86
N HIS A 39 -37.77 11.59 -15.78
CA HIS A 39 -36.78 11.43 -16.84
C HIS A 39 -36.72 12.72 -17.64
N ALA A 40 -35.82 13.63 -17.34
CA ALA A 40 -35.56 14.78 -18.20
C ALA A 40 -34.65 14.31 -19.34
N ASN A 41 -35.18 14.32 -20.55
CA ASN A 41 -34.42 14.21 -21.80
C ASN A 41 -33.26 15.22 -21.78
N CYS A 42 -32.07 14.77 -21.55
CA CYS A 42 -30.87 15.51 -21.96
C CYS A 42 -30.81 15.44 -23.50
N PRO A 43 -30.79 16.54 -24.21
CA PRO A 43 -30.58 16.50 -25.65
C PRO A 43 -29.19 15.93 -25.92
N ALA A 44 -29.13 14.93 -26.80
CA ALA A 44 -27.87 14.38 -27.29
C ALA A 44 -27.01 15.52 -27.87
N PRO A 45 -25.71 15.54 -27.62
CA PRO A 45 -24.82 16.53 -28.20
C PRO A 45 -24.89 16.41 -29.73
N VAL A 46 -25.33 17.47 -30.40
CA VAL A 46 -25.29 17.59 -31.85
C VAL A 46 -23.82 17.47 -32.28
N ALA A 47 -23.50 16.43 -33.02
CA ALA A 47 -22.19 16.22 -33.60
C ALA A 47 -21.94 17.28 -34.68
N THR A 48 -21.36 18.43 -34.29
CA THR A 48 -20.82 19.39 -35.22
C THR A 48 -19.49 18.80 -35.76
N GLY A 49 -19.47 18.48 -37.04
CA GLY A 49 -18.38 17.84 -37.76
C GLY A 49 -17.11 18.67 -37.94
N LEU A 50 -16.74 19.49 -36.97
CA LEU A 50 -15.51 20.25 -36.92
C LEU A 50 -14.36 19.41 -36.39
N ARG A 51 -13.38 19.12 -37.23
CA ARG A 51 -12.14 18.44 -36.84
C ARG A 51 -11.40 19.26 -35.77
N PRO A 52 -11.06 18.68 -34.61
CA PRO A 52 -10.34 19.41 -33.56
C PRO A 52 -8.98 19.91 -34.05
N PRO A 53 -8.49 21.04 -33.54
CA PRO A 53 -7.20 21.61 -33.92
C PRO A 53 -6.03 20.69 -33.60
N PRO A 54 -4.87 20.78 -34.28
CA PRO A 54 -3.74 19.86 -34.14
C PRO A 54 -3.22 19.71 -32.70
N SER A 55 -3.23 20.77 -31.92
CA SER A 55 -2.82 20.75 -30.50
C SER A 55 -3.78 19.91 -29.63
N MET A 56 -5.06 19.89 -29.96
CA MET A 56 -6.05 19.08 -29.26
C MET A 56 -5.91 17.60 -29.60
N ARG A 57 -5.54 17.27 -30.86
CA ARG A 57 -5.25 15.89 -31.30
C ARG A 57 -4.01 15.31 -30.63
N LEU A 58 -2.99 16.13 -30.39
CA LEU A 58 -1.77 15.70 -29.69
C LEU A 58 -2.07 15.37 -28.24
N ARG A 59 -2.86 16.21 -27.54
CA ARG A 59 -3.33 15.96 -26.17
C ARG A 59 -4.22 14.73 -26.08
N GLN A 60 -5.10 14.50 -27.06
CA GLN A 60 -5.93 13.29 -27.11
C GLN A 60 -5.12 12.03 -27.35
N LYS A 61 -4.10 12.07 -28.22
CA LYS A 61 -3.17 10.94 -28.42
C LYS A 61 -2.33 10.64 -27.17
N GLN A 62 -1.86 11.68 -26.47
CA GLN A 62 -1.13 11.51 -25.20
C GLN A 62 -2.02 10.88 -24.12
N LYS A 63 -3.25 11.37 -23.94
CA LYS A 63 -4.23 10.76 -23.03
C LYS A 63 -4.60 9.33 -23.44
N ALA A 64 -4.77 9.04 -24.72
CA ALA A 64 -5.03 7.68 -25.19
C ALA A 64 -3.87 6.73 -24.91
N ALA A 65 -2.61 7.20 -25.06
CA ALA A 65 -1.42 6.42 -24.71
C ALA A 65 -1.29 6.20 -23.20
N GLU A 66 -1.68 7.18 -22.38
CA GLU A 66 -1.71 7.08 -20.92
C GLU A 66 -2.79 6.10 -20.46
N ILE A 67 -4.00 6.18 -21.03
CA ILE A 67 -5.08 5.22 -20.80
C ILE A 67 -4.65 3.80 -21.22
N SER A 68 -3.97 3.64 -22.36
CA SER A 68 -3.49 2.35 -22.83
C SER A 68 -2.48 1.72 -21.87
N ARG A 69 -1.60 2.52 -21.26
CA ARG A 69 -0.66 2.04 -20.21
C ARG A 69 -1.39 1.61 -18.94
N THR A 70 -2.43 2.35 -18.55
CA THR A 70 -3.27 2.01 -17.40
C THR A 70 -4.07 0.73 -17.65
N VAL A 71 -4.58 0.52 -18.86
CA VAL A 71 -5.28 -0.72 -19.25
C VAL A 71 -4.33 -1.92 -19.21
N VAL A 72 -3.09 -1.80 -19.70
CA VAL A 72 -2.08 -2.86 -19.63
C VAL A 72 -1.72 -3.19 -18.17
N ALA A 73 -1.64 -2.18 -17.30
CA ALA A 73 -1.41 -2.40 -15.87
C ALA A 73 -2.60 -3.11 -15.18
N ALA A 74 -3.83 -2.85 -15.62
CA ALA A 74 -5.02 -3.53 -15.13
C ALA A 74 -5.11 -5.01 -15.61
N GLU A 75 -4.58 -5.32 -16.80
CA GLU A 75 -4.51 -6.68 -17.33
C GLU A 75 -3.48 -7.56 -16.59
N THR A 76 -2.52 -6.96 -15.91
CA THR A 76 -1.50 -7.67 -15.12
C THR A 76 -1.98 -8.10 -13.72
N GLY A 77 -3.25 -7.87 -13.38
CA GLY A 77 -3.83 -8.30 -12.09
C GLY A 77 -3.28 -7.56 -10.87
N MET A 78 -2.58 -6.46 -11.06
CA MET A 78 -2.17 -5.59 -9.96
C MET A 78 -3.35 -4.70 -9.55
N GLY A 79 -3.81 -4.85 -8.32
CA GLY A 79 -4.85 -4.01 -7.73
C GLY A 79 -4.51 -2.51 -7.81
N ALA A 80 -5.52 -1.65 -7.68
CA ALA A 80 -5.31 -0.21 -7.62
C ALA A 80 -4.43 0.15 -6.41
N PRO A 81 -3.35 0.94 -6.60
CA PRO A 81 -2.54 1.39 -5.48
C PRO A 81 -3.40 2.24 -4.54
N ILE A 82 -3.40 1.89 -3.25
CA ILE A 82 -4.16 2.66 -2.27
C ILE A 82 -3.57 4.08 -2.17
N GLY A 83 -4.40 5.08 -2.34
CA GLY A 83 -3.98 6.48 -2.45
C GLY A 83 -4.95 7.29 -3.31
N GLN A 84 -4.47 8.35 -3.97
CA GLN A 84 -5.31 9.31 -4.71
C GLN A 84 -6.21 8.65 -5.76
N VAL A 85 -5.75 7.59 -6.42
CA VAL A 85 -6.56 6.86 -7.43
C VAL A 85 -7.82 6.27 -6.80
N VAL A 86 -7.69 5.68 -5.60
CA VAL A 86 -8.85 5.09 -4.89
C VAL A 86 -9.77 6.20 -4.37
N ILE A 87 -9.25 7.33 -3.91
CA ILE A 87 -10.04 8.50 -3.51
C ILE A 87 -10.86 9.03 -4.70
N ASP A 88 -10.23 9.15 -5.85
CA ASP A 88 -10.89 9.60 -7.08
C ASP A 88 -12.00 8.61 -7.52
N LEU A 89 -11.75 7.30 -7.42
CA LEU A 89 -12.75 6.26 -7.69
C LEU A 89 -13.92 6.32 -6.72
N LEU A 90 -13.68 6.48 -5.41
CA LEU A 90 -14.74 6.66 -4.41
C LEU A 90 -15.55 7.94 -4.64
N SER A 91 -14.87 9.02 -5.02
CA SER A 91 -15.52 10.28 -5.38
C SER A 91 -16.42 10.13 -6.61
N LEU A 92 -15.97 9.40 -7.63
CA LEU A 92 -16.75 9.08 -8.83
C LEU A 92 -17.96 8.20 -8.47
N ALA A 93 -17.75 7.16 -7.66
CA ALA A 93 -18.81 6.28 -7.18
C ALA A 93 -19.89 7.06 -6.41
N TYR A 94 -19.47 7.97 -5.53
CA TYR A 94 -20.36 8.85 -4.78
C TYR A 94 -21.18 9.75 -5.71
N ALA A 95 -20.52 10.39 -6.68
CA ALA A 95 -21.21 11.25 -7.66
C ALA A 95 -22.21 10.50 -8.53
N SER A 96 -21.86 9.25 -8.90
CA SER A 96 -22.67 8.38 -9.76
C SER A 96 -23.66 7.52 -9.00
N ASN A 97 -23.63 7.56 -7.66
CA ASN A 97 -24.49 6.78 -6.78
C ASN A 97 -24.33 5.25 -6.98
N VAL A 98 -23.12 4.77 -7.25
CA VAL A 98 -22.79 3.38 -7.51
C VAL A 98 -22.14 2.77 -6.26
N PRO A 99 -22.70 1.69 -5.66
CA PRO A 99 -22.08 1.02 -4.53
C PRO A 99 -20.68 0.49 -4.85
N CYS A 100 -19.74 0.63 -3.92
CA CYS A 100 -18.36 0.15 -4.07
C CYS A 100 -18.08 -1.05 -3.19
N LEU A 101 -17.25 -1.97 -3.70
CA LEU A 101 -16.63 -3.05 -2.95
C LEU A 101 -15.11 -2.93 -3.06
N LEU A 102 -14.44 -2.67 -1.95
CA LEU A 102 -12.98 -2.67 -1.86
C LEU A 102 -12.49 -4.04 -1.39
N GLU A 103 -11.67 -4.67 -2.19
CA GLU A 103 -11.03 -5.95 -1.87
C GLU A 103 -9.52 -5.75 -1.72
N GLY A 104 -8.93 -6.20 -0.61
CA GLY A 104 -7.49 -6.08 -0.37
C GLY A 104 -7.10 -6.60 1.00
N SER A 105 -5.80 -6.85 1.18
CA SER A 105 -5.23 -7.41 2.42
C SER A 105 -5.61 -6.60 3.65
N HIS A 106 -5.64 -7.27 4.79
CA HIS A 106 -5.91 -6.58 6.05
C HIS A 106 -4.77 -5.59 6.38
N GLY A 107 -5.10 -4.47 7.02
CA GLY A 107 -4.10 -3.45 7.37
C GLY A 107 -3.59 -2.61 6.21
N VAL A 108 -4.02 -2.85 4.96
CA VAL A 108 -3.62 -2.06 3.78
C VAL A 108 -4.14 -0.62 3.82
N GLY A 109 -5.16 -0.32 4.62
CA GLY A 109 -5.70 1.04 4.78
C GLY A 109 -7.07 1.28 4.13
N LYS A 110 -7.86 0.24 3.83
CA LYS A 110 -9.20 0.37 3.18
C LYS A 110 -10.12 1.35 3.90
N SER A 111 -10.28 1.22 5.20
CA SER A 111 -11.15 2.11 6.00
C SER A 111 -10.59 3.52 6.07
N GLN A 112 -9.26 3.66 6.18
CA GLN A 112 -8.59 4.95 6.23
C GLN A 112 -8.77 5.74 4.92
N ILE A 113 -8.64 5.07 3.77
CA ILE A 113 -8.81 5.73 2.47
C ILE A 113 -10.26 6.15 2.22
N CYS A 114 -11.25 5.35 2.70
CA CYS A 114 -12.65 5.74 2.64
C CYS A 114 -12.93 6.98 3.49
N LYS A 115 -12.36 7.04 4.69
CA LYS A 115 -12.46 8.21 5.56
C LYS A 115 -11.83 9.44 4.93
N GLN A 116 -10.61 9.29 4.40
CA GLN A 116 -9.92 10.39 3.72
C GLN A 116 -10.73 10.91 2.52
N ALA A 117 -11.31 10.03 1.72
CA ALA A 117 -12.20 10.42 0.62
C ALA A 117 -13.44 11.16 1.11
N ALA A 118 -14.04 10.76 2.24
CA ALA A 118 -15.17 11.47 2.84
C ALA A 118 -14.76 12.87 3.34
N ASP A 119 -13.62 12.98 3.99
CA ASP A 119 -13.07 14.25 4.47
C ASP A 119 -12.78 15.22 3.30
N GLU A 120 -12.19 14.73 2.19
CA GLU A 120 -11.96 15.55 0.99
C GLU A 120 -13.27 16.00 0.30
N LEU A 121 -14.30 15.18 0.35
CA LEU A 121 -15.64 15.51 -0.18
C LEU A 121 -16.43 16.40 0.78
N GLY A 122 -16.02 16.53 2.03
CA GLY A 122 -16.75 17.25 3.08
C GLY A 122 -18.07 16.61 3.44
N ILE A 123 -18.13 15.28 3.43
CA ILE A 123 -19.32 14.45 3.75
C ILE A 123 -19.08 13.64 5.02
N ASP A 124 -20.17 13.09 5.58
CA ASP A 124 -20.09 12.28 6.79
C ASP A 124 -19.52 10.88 6.50
N PHE A 125 -18.94 10.24 7.53
CA PHE A 125 -18.38 8.91 7.45
C PHE A 125 -18.81 8.05 8.62
N ILE A 126 -19.41 6.90 8.33
CA ILE A 126 -19.79 5.88 9.31
C ILE A 126 -19.15 4.56 8.89
N SER A 127 -18.45 3.91 9.81
CA SER A 127 -17.86 2.57 9.58
C SER A 127 -18.36 1.59 10.63
N ARG A 128 -18.66 0.34 10.22
CA ARG A 128 -19.04 -0.78 11.08
C ARG A 128 -18.42 -2.06 10.56
N ASP A 129 -17.90 -2.85 11.48
CA ASP A 129 -17.39 -4.19 11.22
C ASP A 129 -18.53 -5.20 11.42
N LEU A 130 -18.95 -5.83 10.32
CA LEU A 130 -20.07 -6.77 10.33
C LEU A 130 -19.75 -8.06 11.07
N SER A 131 -18.49 -8.46 11.13
CA SER A 131 -18.04 -9.68 11.81
C SER A 131 -18.19 -9.61 13.34
N LEU A 132 -18.33 -8.40 13.87
CA LEU A 132 -18.49 -8.13 15.30
C LEU A 132 -19.94 -7.85 15.71
N MET A 133 -20.88 -7.90 14.75
CA MET A 133 -22.27 -7.54 14.97
C MET A 133 -23.17 -8.76 15.10
N GLU A 134 -24.15 -8.65 15.98
CA GLU A 134 -25.29 -9.57 16.08
C GLU A 134 -26.49 -9.04 15.25
N PRO A 135 -27.48 -9.88 14.88
CA PRO A 135 -28.63 -9.43 14.07
C PRO A 135 -29.34 -8.18 14.62
N PRO A 136 -29.60 -8.04 15.91
CA PRO A 136 -30.23 -6.82 16.44
C PRO A 136 -29.40 -5.55 16.23
N ASP A 137 -28.06 -5.68 16.19
CA ASP A 137 -27.16 -4.54 15.99
C ASP A 137 -27.28 -3.95 14.57
N LEU A 138 -27.64 -4.78 13.57
CA LEU A 138 -27.82 -4.35 12.20
C LEU A 138 -29.29 -4.10 11.88
N VAL A 139 -30.16 -5.07 12.17
CA VAL A 139 -31.58 -5.08 11.78
C VAL A 139 -32.43 -4.19 12.71
N GLY A 140 -31.97 -3.99 13.93
CA GLY A 140 -32.69 -3.28 14.96
C GLY A 140 -33.59 -4.19 15.81
N LEU A 141 -34.29 -3.59 16.75
CA LEU A 141 -35.18 -4.30 17.68
C LEU A 141 -36.62 -4.25 17.17
N PRO A 142 -37.38 -5.38 17.28
CA PRO A 142 -38.77 -5.39 16.92
C PRO A 142 -39.61 -4.57 17.93
N LYS A 143 -40.55 -3.78 17.41
CA LYS A 143 -41.56 -3.04 18.15
C LYS A 143 -42.94 -3.43 17.64
N ILE A 144 -43.84 -3.70 18.57
CA ILE A 144 -45.24 -4.04 18.23
C ILE A 144 -46.08 -2.78 18.42
N GLU A 145 -46.70 -2.29 17.36
CA GLU A 145 -47.58 -1.15 17.37
C GLU A 145 -48.81 -1.45 16.49
N GLY A 146 -50.00 -1.24 17.04
CA GLY A 146 -51.25 -1.39 16.24
C GLY A 146 -51.50 -2.80 15.68
N GLY A 147 -50.95 -3.87 16.34
CA GLY A 147 -51.08 -5.24 15.88
C GLY A 147 -50.09 -5.63 14.75
N ALA A 148 -49.18 -4.75 14.38
CA ALA A 148 -48.11 -5.01 13.41
C ALA A 148 -46.72 -4.91 14.08
N THR A 149 -45.78 -5.68 13.56
CA THR A 149 -44.38 -5.59 13.98
C THR A 149 -43.61 -4.65 13.07
N SER A 150 -42.95 -3.65 13.63
CA SER A 150 -41.97 -2.79 12.98
C SER A 150 -40.62 -2.95 13.65
N PHE A 151 -39.52 -2.53 12.98
CA PHE A 151 -38.17 -2.56 13.55
C PHE A 151 -37.68 -1.14 13.82
N ILE A 152 -37.15 -0.92 15.01
CA ILE A 152 -36.47 0.33 15.37
C ILE A 152 -35.03 0.23 14.85
N PRO A 153 -34.64 1.02 13.84
CA PRO A 153 -33.31 0.92 13.27
C PRO A 153 -32.24 1.35 14.26
N PRO A 154 -31.04 0.73 14.25
CA PRO A 154 -29.91 1.07 15.12
C PRO A 154 -29.54 2.56 15.02
N ALA A 155 -28.98 3.10 16.09
CA ALA A 155 -28.64 4.53 16.18
C ALA A 155 -27.54 4.97 15.22
N PHE A 156 -26.66 4.05 14.81
CA PHE A 156 -25.57 4.36 13.88
C PHE A 156 -26.05 4.57 12.43
N LEU A 157 -27.19 4.03 12.06
CA LEU A 157 -27.72 4.20 10.72
C LEU A 157 -28.06 5.68 10.45
N PRO A 158 -27.69 6.22 9.28
CA PRO A 158 -27.94 7.60 8.94
C PRO A 158 -29.41 8.01 9.06
N ARG A 159 -29.66 9.25 9.47
CA ARG A 159 -30.98 9.85 9.52
C ARG A 159 -31.13 10.92 8.43
N GLU A 160 -32.38 11.26 8.07
CA GLU A 160 -32.67 12.19 6.98
C GLU A 160 -32.13 13.63 7.19
N THR A 161 -31.82 13.99 8.42
CA THR A 161 -31.40 15.35 8.81
C THR A 161 -29.91 15.61 8.63
N GLY A 162 -29.13 14.61 8.16
CA GLY A 162 -27.66 14.70 8.04
C GLY A 162 -27.18 15.20 6.69
N ARG A 163 -25.91 15.55 6.62
CA ARG A 163 -25.17 15.65 5.36
C ARG A 163 -25.11 14.25 4.74
N GLY A 164 -25.05 14.15 3.41
CA GLY A 164 -24.75 12.88 2.77
C GLY A 164 -23.39 12.34 3.22
N GLY A 165 -23.15 11.06 3.03
CA GLY A 165 -21.93 10.44 3.54
C GLY A 165 -21.61 9.08 2.95
N PHE A 166 -20.55 8.46 3.47
CA PHE A 166 -20.22 7.06 3.25
C PHE A 166 -20.70 6.22 4.43
N LEU A 167 -21.38 5.13 4.13
CA LEU A 167 -21.68 4.05 5.07
C LEU A 167 -20.79 2.86 4.70
N LEU A 168 -19.67 2.71 5.41
CA LEU A 168 -18.72 1.63 5.21
C LEU A 168 -19.08 0.44 6.08
N ILE A 169 -19.23 -0.73 5.46
CA ILE A 169 -19.39 -2.01 6.15
C ILE A 169 -18.14 -2.86 5.86
N GLU A 170 -17.43 -3.17 6.93
CA GLU A 170 -16.16 -3.90 6.87
C GLU A 170 -16.36 -5.40 7.16
N GLU A 171 -15.45 -6.23 6.70
CA GLU A 171 -15.33 -7.67 6.97
C GLU A 171 -16.60 -8.48 6.65
N ILE A 172 -17.32 -8.09 5.58
CA ILE A 172 -18.61 -8.73 5.22
C ILE A 172 -18.45 -10.23 5.02
N ASN A 173 -17.37 -10.65 4.36
CA ASN A 173 -17.10 -12.05 4.06
C ASN A 173 -16.65 -12.88 5.27
N ARG A 174 -16.46 -12.27 6.44
CA ARG A 174 -16.18 -12.95 7.72
C ARG A 174 -17.41 -13.08 8.61
N ALA A 175 -18.45 -12.33 8.30
CA ALA A 175 -19.71 -12.39 9.04
C ALA A 175 -20.49 -13.67 8.68
N PRO A 176 -21.37 -14.18 9.59
CA PRO A 176 -22.25 -15.30 9.26
C PRO A 176 -23.17 -14.98 8.08
N ARG A 177 -23.53 -15.99 7.27
CA ARG A 177 -24.32 -15.80 6.04
C ARG A 177 -25.63 -15.06 6.21
N TYR A 178 -26.32 -15.27 7.34
CA TYR A 178 -27.57 -14.57 7.65
C TYR A 178 -27.34 -13.05 7.87
N MET A 179 -26.19 -12.67 8.43
CA MET A 179 -25.80 -11.27 8.57
C MET A 179 -25.40 -10.67 7.21
N GLN A 180 -24.67 -11.44 6.40
CA GLN A 180 -24.31 -11.02 5.04
C GLN A 180 -25.56 -10.71 4.21
N ALA A 181 -26.61 -11.55 4.26
CA ALA A 181 -27.83 -11.35 3.49
C ALA A 181 -28.53 -10.01 3.84
N SER A 182 -28.72 -9.73 5.13
CA SER A 182 -29.33 -8.48 5.61
C SER A 182 -28.47 -7.25 5.25
N CYS A 183 -27.16 -7.35 5.40
CA CYS A 183 -26.24 -6.30 5.03
C CYS A 183 -26.27 -6.00 3.52
N LEU A 184 -26.32 -7.05 2.70
CA LEU A 184 -26.33 -6.92 1.25
C LEU A 184 -27.62 -6.28 0.74
N GLU A 185 -28.77 -6.50 1.39
CA GLU A 185 -29.99 -5.76 1.10
C GLU A 185 -29.79 -4.25 1.33
N LEU A 186 -29.21 -3.88 2.48
CA LEU A 186 -28.88 -2.48 2.77
C LEU A 186 -27.93 -1.87 1.74
N LEU A 187 -26.90 -2.60 1.36
CA LEU A 187 -25.86 -2.12 0.44
C LEU A 187 -26.37 -1.97 -1.01
N THR A 188 -27.25 -2.88 -1.45
CA THR A 188 -27.71 -2.91 -2.85
C THR A 188 -29.04 -2.22 -3.07
N SER A 189 -30.02 -2.51 -2.20
CA SER A 189 -31.40 -1.96 -2.30
C SER A 189 -31.57 -0.69 -1.47
N ARG A 190 -30.61 -0.37 -0.59
CA ARG A 190 -30.63 0.78 0.32
C ARG A 190 -31.79 0.73 1.31
N GLN A 191 -32.24 -0.47 1.58
CA GLN A 191 -33.33 -0.75 2.51
C GLN A 191 -32.91 -1.83 3.48
N LEU A 192 -33.48 -1.79 4.67
CA LEU A 192 -33.33 -2.84 5.67
C LEU A 192 -34.62 -2.87 6.48
N ASN A 193 -35.47 -3.84 6.23
CA ASN A 193 -36.85 -3.87 6.76
C ASN A 193 -37.60 -2.55 6.47
N SER A 194 -38.03 -1.86 7.54
CA SER A 194 -38.69 -0.55 7.44
C SER A 194 -37.74 0.64 7.29
N TYR A 195 -36.44 0.43 7.43
CA TYR A 195 -35.45 1.49 7.29
C TYR A 195 -35.07 1.71 5.83
N GLN A 196 -35.03 2.99 5.41
CA GLN A 196 -34.56 3.44 4.11
C GLN A 196 -33.31 4.29 4.32
N LEU A 197 -32.21 3.92 3.63
CA LEU A 197 -30.98 4.73 3.64
C LEU A 197 -31.26 6.10 3.00
N PRO A 198 -31.01 7.22 3.69
CA PRO A 198 -31.36 8.55 3.17
C PRO A 198 -30.61 8.91 1.89
N PRO A 199 -31.19 9.75 1.03
CA PRO A 199 -30.51 10.28 -0.15
C PRO A 199 -29.20 10.97 0.21
N GLY A 200 -28.18 10.79 -0.65
CA GLY A 200 -26.84 11.35 -0.41
C GLY A 200 -25.91 10.45 0.38
N TRP A 201 -26.38 9.32 0.91
CA TRP A 201 -25.53 8.30 1.50
C TRP A 201 -25.15 7.23 0.48
N LEU A 202 -23.86 6.93 0.38
CA LEU A 202 -23.33 5.84 -0.45
C LEU A 202 -22.87 4.70 0.43
N PRO A 203 -23.44 3.49 0.28
CA PRO A 203 -22.93 2.31 0.93
C PRO A 203 -21.62 1.84 0.24
N ILE A 204 -20.63 1.49 1.04
CA ILE A 204 -19.36 0.91 0.63
C ILE A 204 -19.15 -0.38 1.40
N ALA A 205 -18.66 -1.42 0.74
CA ALA A 205 -18.29 -2.70 1.33
C ALA A 205 -16.78 -2.89 1.32
N CYS A 206 -16.24 -3.51 2.37
CA CYS A 206 -14.84 -3.97 2.40
C CYS A 206 -14.77 -5.45 2.69
N ILE A 207 -13.89 -6.13 1.95
CA ILE A 207 -13.59 -7.56 2.14
C ILE A 207 -12.09 -7.80 2.11
N ASN A 208 -11.66 -8.89 2.71
CA ASN A 208 -10.30 -9.40 2.60
C ASN A 208 -10.24 -10.55 1.58
N PRO A 209 -9.14 -10.71 0.82
CA PRO A 209 -9.00 -11.79 -0.14
C PRO A 209 -8.96 -13.15 0.55
N LYS A 210 -9.45 -14.19 -0.13
CA LYS A 210 -9.50 -15.55 0.38
C LYS A 210 -8.12 -16.18 0.60
N THR A 211 -7.10 -15.65 -0.04
CA THR A 211 -5.73 -16.20 -0.05
C THR A 211 -5.00 -16.06 1.29
N GLU A 212 -5.51 -15.28 2.23
CA GLU A 212 -4.84 -14.98 3.51
C GLU A 212 -5.11 -16.01 4.63
N GLY A 213 -5.53 -17.24 4.31
CA GLY A 213 -5.69 -18.31 5.31
C GLY A 213 -6.87 -18.16 6.27
N TYR A 214 -7.72 -17.16 6.06
CA TYR A 214 -8.93 -16.94 6.84
C TYR A 214 -10.08 -17.81 6.34
N HIS A 215 -10.90 -18.28 7.27
CA HIS A 215 -12.21 -18.83 6.93
C HIS A 215 -13.12 -17.70 6.46
N VAL A 216 -13.07 -17.39 5.17
CA VAL A 216 -13.95 -16.39 4.54
C VAL A 216 -14.89 -17.09 3.57
N ASP A 217 -16.15 -16.78 3.67
CA ASP A 217 -17.14 -17.23 2.70
C ASP A 217 -17.00 -16.39 1.41
N LEU A 218 -17.07 -17.08 0.27
CA LEU A 218 -17.19 -16.37 -1.01
C LEU A 218 -18.55 -15.68 -1.06
N LEU A 219 -18.52 -14.37 -1.32
CA LEU A 219 -19.75 -13.67 -1.65
C LEU A 219 -20.33 -14.20 -2.96
N ASP A 220 -21.65 -14.30 -3.03
CA ASP A 220 -22.35 -14.76 -4.22
C ASP A 220 -22.00 -13.89 -5.44
N ALA A 221 -21.76 -14.51 -6.59
CA ALA A 221 -21.45 -13.82 -7.83
C ALA A 221 -22.53 -12.83 -8.26
N ALA A 222 -23.81 -13.15 -7.99
CA ALA A 222 -24.93 -12.25 -8.25
C ALA A 222 -24.87 -10.98 -7.39
N LEU A 223 -24.37 -11.09 -6.16
CA LEU A 223 -24.16 -9.95 -5.27
C LEU A 223 -22.97 -9.12 -5.71
N MET A 224 -21.88 -9.77 -6.08
CA MET A 224 -20.66 -9.11 -6.56
C MET A 224 -20.92 -8.24 -7.80
N SER A 225 -21.85 -8.65 -8.67
CA SER A 225 -22.22 -7.89 -9.89
C SER A 225 -22.90 -6.55 -9.62
N ARG A 226 -23.37 -6.30 -8.40
CA ARG A 226 -24.06 -5.06 -8.00
C ARG A 226 -23.12 -3.96 -7.52
N PHE A 227 -21.82 -4.26 -7.40
CA PHE A 227 -20.82 -3.34 -6.91
C PHE A 227 -19.81 -2.95 -7.99
N MET A 228 -19.33 -1.73 -7.95
CA MET A 228 -18.07 -1.38 -8.57
C MET A 228 -16.94 -2.00 -7.71
N ARG A 229 -16.36 -3.08 -8.21
CA ARG A 229 -15.27 -3.80 -7.51
C ARG A 229 -13.96 -3.11 -7.76
N VAL A 230 -13.21 -2.86 -6.70
CA VAL A 230 -11.88 -2.27 -6.73
C VAL A 230 -10.97 -3.12 -5.87
N GLU A 231 -10.07 -3.83 -6.50
CA GLU A 231 -8.96 -4.50 -5.80
C GLU A 231 -7.93 -3.46 -5.42
N VAL A 232 -7.52 -3.44 -4.15
CA VAL A 232 -6.59 -2.45 -3.62
C VAL A 232 -5.35 -3.13 -3.05
N SER A 233 -4.19 -2.55 -3.35
CA SER A 233 -2.90 -3.03 -2.87
C SER A 233 -2.10 -1.91 -2.21
N ALA A 234 -1.19 -2.28 -1.31
CA ALA A 234 -0.23 -1.34 -0.76
C ALA A 234 0.77 -0.90 -1.86
N ALA A 235 1.05 0.39 -1.92
CA ALA A 235 2.06 0.93 -2.82
C ALA A 235 2.98 1.88 -2.04
N VAL A 236 4.29 1.64 -2.11
CA VAL A 236 5.29 2.41 -1.36
C VAL A 236 5.15 3.90 -1.60
N GLY A 237 5.07 4.35 -2.85
CA GLY A 237 4.98 5.77 -3.18
C GLY A 237 3.73 6.46 -2.60
N SER A 238 2.57 5.79 -2.66
CA SER A 238 1.33 6.32 -2.07
C SER A 238 1.38 6.32 -0.55
N TRP A 239 1.94 5.27 0.04
CA TRP A 239 2.09 5.17 1.49
C TRP A 239 3.06 6.22 2.03
N VAL A 240 4.19 6.45 1.37
CA VAL A 240 5.19 7.48 1.75
C VAL A 240 4.58 8.87 1.71
N ALA A 241 3.83 9.21 0.65
CA ALA A 241 3.16 10.51 0.57
C ALA A 241 2.18 10.71 1.74
N TRP A 242 1.36 9.71 2.04
CA TRP A 242 0.45 9.72 3.19
C TRP A 242 1.20 9.78 4.52
N ALA A 243 2.27 9.00 4.67
CA ALA A 243 3.06 8.93 5.90
C ALA A 243 3.72 10.26 6.27
N GLN A 244 4.21 11.00 5.27
CA GLN A 244 4.76 12.34 5.44
C GLN A 244 3.72 13.33 5.95
N GLU A 245 2.49 13.28 5.42
CA GLU A 245 1.39 14.14 5.85
C GLU A 245 0.81 13.73 7.21
N SER A 246 0.86 12.44 7.53
CA SER A 246 0.32 11.86 8.78
C SER A 246 1.29 11.87 9.96
N GLY A 247 2.50 12.41 9.79
CA GLY A 247 3.48 12.51 10.86
C GLY A 247 4.10 11.18 11.28
N ILE A 248 4.21 10.22 10.36
CA ILE A 248 4.96 8.97 10.60
C ILE A 248 6.43 9.29 10.85
N HIS A 249 7.07 8.53 11.75
CA HIS A 249 8.47 8.72 12.13
C HIS A 249 9.40 8.71 10.90
N PRO A 250 10.27 9.73 10.69
CA PRO A 250 11.06 9.89 9.47
C PRO A 250 11.92 8.68 9.10
N LYS A 251 12.51 8.00 10.11
CA LYS A 251 13.32 6.80 9.88
C LYS A 251 12.51 5.59 9.40
N ILE A 252 11.22 5.51 9.74
CA ILE A 252 10.31 4.49 9.19
C ILE A 252 10.03 4.80 7.72
N ILE A 253 9.77 6.05 7.37
CA ILE A 253 9.57 6.46 5.97
C ILE A 253 10.81 6.10 5.15
N GLU A 254 12.01 6.47 5.63
CA GLU A 254 13.28 6.13 4.99
C GLU A 254 13.45 4.62 4.81
N TYR A 255 13.12 3.82 5.84
CA TYR A 255 13.22 2.37 5.76
C TYR A 255 12.28 1.75 4.72
N VAL A 256 11.03 2.21 4.67
CA VAL A 256 10.04 1.73 3.70
C VAL A 256 10.43 2.12 2.26
N GLU A 257 11.01 3.30 2.05
CA GLU A 257 11.49 3.72 0.72
C GLU A 257 12.63 2.83 0.18
N ILE A 258 13.52 2.40 1.07
CA ILE A 258 14.70 1.60 0.66
C ILE A 258 14.45 0.08 0.68
N THR A 259 13.33 -0.37 1.26
CA THR A 259 12.99 -1.79 1.40
C THR A 259 11.73 -2.09 0.60
N PRO A 260 11.84 -2.52 -0.69
CA PRO A 260 10.69 -2.92 -1.49
C PRO A 260 9.92 -4.06 -0.81
N ASN A 261 8.63 -4.14 -1.04
CA ASN A 261 7.72 -5.19 -0.56
C ASN A 261 7.45 -5.22 0.96
N VAL A 262 8.05 -4.35 1.75
CA VAL A 262 7.88 -4.31 3.22
C VAL A 262 6.45 -3.94 3.67
N LEU A 263 5.61 -3.47 2.75
CA LEU A 263 4.21 -3.12 3.01
C LEU A 263 3.22 -4.25 2.66
N ASP A 264 3.68 -5.31 2.01
CA ASP A 264 2.83 -6.41 1.52
C ASP A 264 3.52 -7.76 1.72
N GLU A 265 3.88 -8.05 2.96
CA GLU A 265 4.42 -9.35 3.35
C GLU A 265 3.28 -10.25 3.85
N SER A 266 2.69 -11.02 2.94
CA SER A 266 1.60 -11.94 3.22
C SER A 266 1.95 -13.01 4.26
N GLU A 267 3.20 -13.45 4.34
CA GLU A 267 3.64 -14.51 5.26
C GLU A 267 4.10 -13.99 6.64
N GLY A 268 4.57 -12.75 6.74
CA GLY A 268 5.09 -12.16 7.98
C GLY A 268 4.08 -11.32 8.76
N GLY A 269 2.90 -11.04 8.21
CA GLY A 269 1.89 -10.19 8.84
C GLY A 269 2.26 -8.71 8.91
N VAL A 270 3.38 -8.31 8.30
CA VAL A 270 3.85 -6.93 8.28
C VAL A 270 3.12 -6.16 7.18
N ASN A 271 2.53 -5.04 7.54
CA ASN A 271 1.66 -4.26 6.66
C ASN A 271 1.70 -2.77 7.05
N PRO A 272 1.06 -1.86 6.31
CA PRO A 272 1.00 -0.43 6.63
C PRO A 272 0.60 -0.09 8.07
N ARG A 273 -0.32 -0.86 8.67
CA ARG A 273 -0.75 -0.67 10.07
C ARG A 273 0.36 -0.99 11.06
N SER A 274 1.12 -2.07 10.83
CA SER A 274 2.26 -2.46 11.67
C SER A 274 3.31 -1.35 11.74
N TRP A 275 3.62 -0.74 10.61
CA TRP A 275 4.53 0.39 10.52
C TRP A 275 4.00 1.66 11.20
N SER A 276 2.70 1.90 11.14
CA SER A 276 2.08 3.01 11.87
C SER A 276 2.17 2.81 13.39
N TYR A 277 1.98 1.59 13.87
CA TYR A 277 2.15 1.28 15.30
C TYR A 277 3.60 1.38 15.73
N ALA A 278 4.55 0.92 14.92
CA ALA A 278 5.98 1.10 15.19
C ALA A 278 6.35 2.60 15.26
N SER A 279 5.77 3.42 14.39
CA SER A 279 5.92 4.88 14.43
C SER A 279 5.41 5.48 15.74
N ASN A 280 4.19 5.11 16.15
CA ASN A 280 3.62 5.63 17.39
C ASN A 280 4.46 5.25 18.62
N LEU A 281 5.01 4.04 18.64
CA LEU A 281 5.93 3.59 19.68
C LEU A 281 7.19 4.46 19.75
N LEU A 282 7.79 4.74 18.59
CA LEU A 282 9.01 5.54 18.52
C LEU A 282 8.78 7.01 18.85
N LEU A 283 7.72 7.62 18.33
CA LEU A 283 7.38 9.02 18.60
C LEU A 283 6.98 9.26 20.05
N GLY A 284 6.36 8.27 20.71
CA GLY A 284 5.94 8.38 22.11
C GLY A 284 7.09 8.24 23.09
N ASN A 285 7.90 7.20 22.93
CA ASN A 285 8.90 6.80 23.92
C ASN A 285 10.21 6.24 23.31
N GLY A 286 10.39 6.33 22.00
CA GLY A 286 11.48 5.61 21.31
C GLY A 286 12.88 5.99 21.79
N GLU A 287 13.17 7.28 21.96
CA GLU A 287 14.47 7.73 22.43
C GLU A 287 14.75 7.27 23.87
N GLN A 288 13.76 7.37 24.75
CA GLN A 288 13.90 6.91 26.13
C GLN A 288 14.06 5.38 26.20
N LEU A 289 13.27 4.61 25.48
CA LEU A 289 13.39 3.15 25.43
C LEU A 289 14.74 2.72 24.85
N LEU A 290 15.23 3.41 23.85
CA LEU A 290 16.53 3.11 23.25
C LEU A 290 17.69 3.33 24.24
N ALA A 291 17.59 4.36 25.08
CA ALA A 291 18.61 4.72 26.07
C ALA A 291 18.54 3.87 27.34
N GLU A 292 17.34 3.63 27.88
CA GLU A 292 17.13 3.03 29.19
C GLU A 292 16.79 1.55 29.14
N CYS A 293 16.04 1.11 28.11
CA CYS A 293 15.48 -0.23 27.99
C CYS A 293 15.55 -0.76 26.55
N PRO A 294 16.73 -0.89 25.92
CA PRO A 294 16.86 -1.29 24.52
C PRO A 294 16.22 -2.67 24.21
N ASP A 295 16.32 -3.62 25.14
CA ASP A 295 15.71 -4.95 24.97
C ASP A 295 14.19 -4.87 24.85
N THR A 296 13.56 -4.00 25.64
CA THR A 296 12.11 -3.77 25.58
C THR A 296 11.69 -3.20 24.22
N LEU A 297 12.47 -2.27 23.69
CA LEU A 297 12.22 -1.71 22.35
C LEU A 297 12.35 -2.79 21.26
N VAL A 298 13.39 -3.63 21.34
CA VAL A 298 13.60 -4.75 20.41
C VAL A 298 12.42 -5.72 20.42
N VAL A 299 11.97 -6.14 21.63
CA VAL A 299 10.84 -7.06 21.78
C VAL A 299 9.55 -6.44 21.23
N ALA A 300 9.30 -5.16 21.51
CA ALA A 300 8.11 -4.46 21.04
C ALA A 300 8.11 -4.33 19.50
N LEU A 301 9.23 -3.95 18.89
CA LEU A 301 9.36 -3.88 17.44
C LEU A 301 9.27 -5.27 16.80
N ASN A 302 9.88 -6.30 17.40
CA ASN A 302 9.72 -7.68 16.91
C ASN A 302 8.26 -8.13 16.85
N GLY A 303 7.46 -7.72 17.83
CA GLY A 303 6.02 -8.01 17.87
C GLY A 303 5.21 -7.27 16.81
N LEU A 304 5.73 -6.15 16.28
CA LEU A 304 5.04 -5.32 15.29
C LEU A 304 5.48 -5.60 13.85
N ILE A 305 6.80 -5.68 13.63
CA ILE A 305 7.40 -5.74 12.30
C ILE A 305 8.28 -6.97 12.07
N GLY A 306 8.26 -7.91 13.00
CA GLY A 306 9.05 -9.14 12.92
C GLY A 306 10.56 -8.94 13.14
N PRO A 307 11.30 -10.02 13.44
CA PRO A 307 12.72 -9.93 13.85
C PRO A 307 13.63 -9.47 12.70
N VAL A 308 13.32 -9.81 11.46
CA VAL A 308 14.13 -9.44 10.29
C VAL A 308 14.11 -7.93 10.10
N HIS A 309 12.90 -7.35 10.04
CA HIS A 309 12.73 -5.90 9.87
C HIS A 309 13.16 -5.12 11.09
N THR A 310 12.94 -5.64 12.30
CA THR A 310 13.43 -4.99 13.54
C THR A 310 14.94 -4.81 13.51
N THR A 311 15.67 -5.88 13.19
CA THR A 311 17.14 -5.82 13.12
C THR A 311 17.61 -4.78 12.10
N ALA A 312 17.10 -4.86 10.88
CA ALA A 312 17.47 -3.93 9.80
C ALA A 312 17.05 -2.48 10.10
N PHE A 313 15.89 -2.28 10.66
CA PHE A 313 15.38 -0.96 11.02
C PHE A 313 16.18 -0.32 12.17
N LEU A 314 16.48 -1.05 13.25
CA LEU A 314 17.31 -0.55 14.36
C LEU A 314 18.70 -0.14 13.88
N GLN A 315 19.25 -0.82 12.92
CA GLN A 315 20.52 -0.49 12.32
C GLN A 315 20.45 0.85 11.55
N LEU A 316 19.36 1.06 10.81
CA LEU A 316 19.10 2.35 10.17
C LEU A 316 18.86 3.46 11.21
N LEU A 317 18.11 3.16 12.27
CA LEU A 317 17.80 4.11 13.35
C LEU A 317 19.06 4.57 14.08
N LEU A 318 19.96 3.63 14.40
CA LEU A 318 21.21 3.89 15.09
C LEU A 318 22.30 4.45 14.18
N GLY A 319 22.07 4.52 12.87
CA GLY A 319 23.09 4.92 11.91
C GLY A 319 24.28 3.97 11.84
N THR A 320 24.13 2.74 12.35
CA THR A 320 25.16 1.72 12.32
C THR A 320 25.20 1.05 10.95
N GLU A 321 26.36 1.08 10.32
CA GLU A 321 26.55 0.32 9.07
C GLU A 321 26.55 -1.18 9.37
N VAL A 322 25.85 -1.94 8.53
CA VAL A 322 25.60 -3.37 8.73
C VAL A 322 26.30 -4.19 7.69
N ALA A 323 26.72 -5.38 8.11
CA ALA A 323 27.17 -6.42 7.20
C ALA A 323 26.08 -6.79 6.19
N LEU A 324 26.47 -7.06 4.95
CA LEU A 324 25.55 -7.47 3.89
C LEU A 324 25.03 -8.89 4.09
N THR A 325 23.75 -9.07 3.77
CA THR A 325 23.16 -10.40 3.66
C THR A 325 23.59 -11.08 2.35
N PRO A 326 23.43 -12.41 2.21
CA PRO A 326 23.66 -13.10 0.93
C PRO A 326 22.82 -12.53 -0.22
N ALA A 327 21.56 -12.19 0.03
CA ALA A 327 20.67 -11.58 -0.98
C ALA A 327 21.16 -10.20 -1.45
N ASP A 328 21.70 -9.37 -0.55
CA ASP A 328 22.31 -8.09 -0.93
C ASP A 328 23.51 -8.26 -1.88
N ILE A 329 24.26 -9.34 -1.69
CA ILE A 329 25.46 -9.62 -2.51
C ILE A 329 25.09 -10.30 -3.83
N VAL A 330 24.13 -11.23 -3.83
CA VAL A 330 23.78 -12.04 -5.00
C VAL A 330 22.83 -11.29 -5.92
N ASP A 331 21.77 -10.73 -5.36
CA ASP A 331 20.65 -10.19 -6.13
C ASP A 331 20.69 -8.65 -6.27
N ASN A 332 21.17 -7.94 -5.23
CA ASN A 332 21.13 -6.48 -5.14
C ASN A 332 22.52 -5.81 -5.17
N TRP A 333 23.54 -6.48 -5.70
CA TRP A 333 24.93 -6.04 -5.65
C TRP A 333 25.18 -4.61 -6.14
N SER A 334 24.50 -4.19 -7.21
CA SER A 334 24.66 -2.85 -7.78
C SER A 334 24.45 -1.74 -6.75
N ASN A 335 23.52 -1.94 -5.82
CA ASN A 335 23.15 -0.97 -4.79
C ASN A 335 24.17 -0.92 -3.64
N HIS A 336 24.88 -2.03 -3.42
CA HIS A 336 25.79 -2.20 -2.27
C HIS A 336 27.28 -2.07 -2.61
N LYS A 337 27.64 -2.16 -3.87
CA LYS A 337 29.05 -2.14 -4.32
C LYS A 337 29.84 -0.93 -3.83
N ALA A 338 29.26 0.27 -3.92
CA ALA A 338 29.90 1.51 -3.47
C ALA A 338 30.14 1.52 -1.94
N ARG A 339 29.21 0.94 -1.17
CA ARG A 339 29.29 0.80 0.28
C ARG A 339 30.41 -0.14 0.68
N VAL A 340 30.51 -1.31 0.05
CA VAL A 340 31.59 -2.29 0.29
C VAL A 340 32.96 -1.70 -0.05
N LYS A 341 33.07 -0.97 -1.16
CA LYS A 341 34.30 -0.26 -1.52
C LYS A 341 34.72 0.72 -0.43
N ARG A 342 33.79 1.52 0.08
CA ARG A 342 34.03 2.46 1.19
C ARG A 342 34.47 1.73 2.47
N TRP A 343 33.88 0.59 2.80
CA TRP A 343 34.30 -0.23 3.93
C TRP A 343 35.71 -0.76 3.80
N ALA A 344 36.11 -1.20 2.61
CA ALA A 344 37.46 -1.65 2.34
C ALA A 344 38.46 -0.49 2.46
N GLU A 345 38.14 0.71 2.00
CA GLU A 345 38.95 1.91 2.09
C GLU A 345 39.05 2.48 3.52
N SER A 346 37.98 2.37 4.32
CA SER A 346 37.92 2.86 5.71
C SER A 346 38.34 1.84 6.75
N GLY A 347 38.75 0.64 6.35
CA GLY A 347 39.21 -0.41 7.25
C GLY A 347 38.13 -1.07 8.11
N ARG A 348 36.82 -1.02 7.68
CA ARG A 348 35.73 -1.69 8.38
C ARG A 348 35.75 -3.20 8.14
N LEU A 349 36.83 -3.84 8.65
CA LEU A 349 37.04 -5.28 8.54
C LEU A 349 35.97 -6.10 9.28
N ASP A 350 35.37 -5.54 10.32
CA ASP A 350 34.23 -6.10 11.05
C ASP A 350 33.04 -6.41 10.13
N LEU A 351 32.62 -5.44 9.34
CA LEU A 351 31.50 -5.56 8.42
C LEU A 351 31.82 -6.46 7.23
N LEU A 352 33.02 -6.33 6.66
CA LEU A 352 33.45 -7.16 5.55
C LEU A 352 33.55 -8.63 5.95
N THR A 353 34.11 -8.92 7.17
CA THR A 353 34.20 -10.27 7.71
C THR A 353 32.84 -10.88 7.99
N ALA A 354 31.91 -10.10 8.57
CA ALA A 354 30.56 -10.56 8.85
C ALA A 354 29.78 -10.84 7.55
N SER A 355 29.90 -9.96 6.55
CA SER A 355 29.27 -10.15 5.22
C SER A 355 29.82 -11.39 4.52
N LEU A 356 31.13 -11.58 4.53
CA LEU A 356 31.78 -12.77 3.96
C LEU A 356 31.33 -14.05 4.67
N ARG A 357 31.33 -14.05 6.00
CA ARG A 357 30.87 -15.21 6.78
C ARG A 357 29.42 -15.58 6.49
N SER A 358 28.55 -14.59 6.42
CA SER A 358 27.13 -14.78 6.08
C SER A 358 26.96 -15.40 4.70
N LEU A 359 27.68 -14.89 3.69
CA LEU A 359 27.67 -15.41 2.33
C LEU A 359 28.20 -16.84 2.24
N LEU A 360 29.36 -17.13 2.86
CA LEU A 360 29.94 -18.47 2.82
C LEU A 360 29.04 -19.50 3.49
N ARG A 361 28.44 -19.17 4.65
CA ARG A 361 27.49 -20.03 5.35
C ARG A 361 26.22 -20.30 4.52
N TRP A 362 25.72 -19.28 3.82
CA TRP A 362 24.57 -19.42 2.94
C TRP A 362 24.89 -20.35 1.75
N MET A 363 26.12 -20.36 1.26
CA MET A 363 26.57 -21.23 0.16
C MET A 363 26.93 -22.66 0.59
N GLU A 364 26.93 -23.01 1.89
CA GLU A 364 27.29 -24.37 2.38
C GLU A 364 26.37 -25.47 1.81
N PRO A 365 25.03 -25.32 1.64
CA PRO A 365 24.19 -26.33 1.04
C PRO A 365 24.48 -26.50 -0.47
N ASP A 366 24.66 -27.74 -0.93
CA ASP A 366 24.94 -28.07 -2.35
C ASP A 366 23.84 -27.52 -3.28
N SER A 367 22.57 -27.55 -2.84
CA SER A 367 21.43 -27.03 -3.59
C SER A 367 21.55 -25.54 -3.90
N ILE A 368 22.10 -24.74 -2.98
CA ILE A 368 22.32 -23.30 -3.16
C ILE A 368 23.48 -23.07 -4.14
N THR A 369 24.54 -23.84 -4.05
CA THR A 369 25.67 -23.71 -4.98
C THR A 369 25.29 -24.13 -6.39
N GLU A 370 24.39 -25.09 -6.56
CA GLU A 370 23.81 -25.45 -7.86
C GLU A 370 22.93 -24.33 -8.44
N GLN A 371 22.03 -23.76 -7.63
CA GLN A 371 21.23 -22.59 -8.04
C GLN A 371 22.12 -21.41 -8.44
N LEU A 372 23.19 -21.14 -7.67
CA LEU A 372 24.11 -20.07 -8.00
C LEU A 372 24.92 -20.38 -9.28
N ARG A 373 25.16 -21.66 -9.60
CA ARG A 373 25.82 -22.07 -10.85
C ARG A 373 24.99 -21.72 -12.09
N GLU A 374 23.67 -21.75 -11.97
CA GLU A 374 22.74 -21.36 -13.04
C GLU A 374 22.50 -19.84 -13.10
N ASN A 375 22.73 -19.12 -12.00
CA ASN A 375 22.55 -17.66 -11.90
C ASN A 375 23.81 -16.90 -12.33
N ALA A 376 23.95 -16.61 -13.61
CA ALA A 376 25.12 -15.87 -14.16
C ALA A 376 25.29 -14.47 -13.56
N GLN A 377 24.22 -13.77 -13.24
CA GLN A 377 24.27 -12.44 -12.61
C GLN A 377 24.76 -12.55 -11.17
N GLY A 378 24.21 -13.48 -10.39
CA GLY A 378 24.64 -13.74 -9.02
C GLY A 378 26.13 -14.11 -8.93
N GLN A 379 26.62 -14.96 -9.85
CA GLN A 379 28.07 -15.27 -9.94
C GLN A 379 28.92 -14.03 -10.15
N LYS A 380 28.49 -13.13 -11.06
CA LYS A 380 29.20 -11.89 -11.34
C LYS A 380 29.23 -10.98 -10.11
N SER A 381 28.14 -10.91 -9.38
CA SER A 381 27.99 -10.15 -8.14
C SER A 381 28.95 -10.66 -7.07
N VAL A 382 28.94 -11.97 -6.80
CA VAL A 382 29.83 -12.63 -5.80
C VAL A 382 31.30 -12.45 -6.17
N ARG A 383 31.66 -12.62 -7.44
CA ARG A 383 33.06 -12.36 -7.89
C ARG A 383 33.47 -10.92 -7.65
N SER A 384 32.57 -9.97 -7.94
CA SER A 384 32.82 -8.54 -7.73
C SER A 384 32.96 -8.20 -6.24
N PHE A 385 32.18 -8.85 -5.37
CA PHE A 385 32.35 -8.73 -3.92
C PHE A 385 33.71 -9.24 -3.47
N PHE A 386 34.11 -10.45 -3.86
CA PHE A 386 35.43 -11.01 -3.51
C PHE A 386 36.59 -10.12 -3.97
N GLN A 387 36.47 -9.48 -5.16
CA GLN A 387 37.51 -8.57 -5.66
C GLN A 387 37.70 -7.30 -4.82
N LEU A 388 36.64 -6.85 -4.11
CA LEU A 388 36.71 -5.69 -3.24
C LEU A 388 37.18 -6.01 -1.82
N LEU A 389 37.30 -7.28 -1.45
CA LEU A 389 37.79 -7.67 -0.14
C LEU A 389 39.30 -7.39 0.00
N PRO A 390 39.79 -6.96 1.18
CA PRO A 390 41.20 -6.93 1.52
C PRO A 390 41.87 -8.30 1.36
N GLY A 391 43.20 -8.31 1.23
CA GLY A 391 43.98 -9.50 0.89
C GLY A 391 43.66 -10.75 1.69
N ASP A 392 43.71 -10.66 3.03
CA ASP A 392 43.47 -11.79 3.93
C ASP A 392 42.04 -12.36 3.81
N LEU A 393 41.04 -11.50 3.71
CA LEU A 393 39.63 -11.92 3.53
C LEU A 393 39.39 -12.52 2.15
N ARG A 394 40.06 -11.98 1.13
CA ARG A 394 40.02 -12.52 -0.22
C ARG A 394 40.62 -13.91 -0.31
N GLU A 395 41.82 -14.11 0.26
CA GLU A 395 42.47 -15.41 0.33
C GLU A 395 41.59 -16.44 1.05
N ARG A 396 40.96 -16.04 2.15
CA ARG A 396 40.01 -16.88 2.87
C ARG A 396 38.80 -17.28 2.02
N ALA A 397 38.23 -16.33 1.31
CA ALA A 397 37.10 -16.58 0.38
C ALA A 397 37.52 -17.54 -0.75
N GLU A 398 38.68 -17.29 -1.39
CA GLU A 398 39.21 -18.13 -2.47
C GLU A 398 39.55 -19.55 -1.99
N SER A 399 40.12 -19.69 -0.78
CA SER A 399 40.43 -20.99 -0.17
C SER A 399 39.17 -21.81 0.08
N TRP A 400 38.13 -21.17 0.63
CA TRP A 400 36.84 -21.81 0.87
C TRP A 400 36.18 -22.27 -0.46
N VAL A 401 36.12 -21.40 -1.47
CA VAL A 401 35.58 -21.70 -2.78
C VAL A 401 36.28 -22.88 -3.47
N LYS A 402 37.61 -22.98 -3.30
CA LYS A 402 38.39 -24.12 -3.81
C LYS A 402 38.05 -25.39 -3.05
N GLY A 403 37.92 -25.32 -1.73
CA GLY A 403 37.55 -26.46 -0.87
C GLY A 403 36.19 -27.04 -1.17
N GLN A 404 35.20 -26.21 -1.55
CA GLN A 404 33.84 -26.61 -1.91
C GLN A 404 33.64 -26.88 -3.41
N GLY A 405 34.70 -26.86 -4.22
CA GLY A 405 34.58 -27.14 -5.66
C GLY A 405 33.88 -26.05 -6.47
N CYS A 406 33.64 -24.90 -5.88
CA CYS A 406 32.92 -23.77 -6.50
C CYS A 406 33.84 -22.84 -7.32
N THR A 407 34.81 -23.42 -8.03
CA THR A 407 35.85 -22.67 -8.76
C THR A 407 35.31 -21.69 -9.82
N PHE A 408 34.05 -21.84 -10.23
CA PHE A 408 33.36 -20.92 -11.11
C PHE A 408 33.17 -19.51 -10.50
N LEU A 409 33.29 -19.35 -9.17
CA LEU A 409 33.25 -18.07 -8.46
C LEU A 409 34.60 -17.35 -8.40
N LEU A 410 35.69 -17.99 -8.80
CA LEU A 410 37.00 -17.36 -8.82
C LEU A 410 37.15 -16.36 -9.97
N PRO A 411 37.95 -15.31 -9.81
CA PRO A 411 38.21 -14.35 -10.91
C PRO A 411 38.87 -15.09 -12.07
N GLN A 412 38.29 -14.99 -13.25
CA GLN A 412 38.88 -15.50 -14.47
C GLN A 412 40.16 -14.71 -14.77
N LYS A 413 41.32 -15.38 -14.85
CA LYS A 413 42.54 -14.74 -15.35
C LYS A 413 42.28 -14.20 -16.75
N SER A 414 42.36 -12.87 -16.93
CA SER A 414 42.27 -12.26 -18.23
C SER A 414 43.34 -12.90 -19.14
N LYS A 415 42.96 -13.58 -20.21
CA LYS A 415 43.88 -13.98 -21.27
C LYS A 415 44.49 -12.70 -21.84
N LYS A 416 45.74 -12.38 -21.46
CA LYS A 416 46.52 -11.38 -22.21
C LYS A 416 46.58 -11.86 -23.66
N VAL A 417 45.86 -11.15 -24.52
CA VAL A 417 46.04 -11.30 -25.97
C VAL A 417 47.51 -10.97 -26.24
N ARG A 418 48.32 -11.98 -26.49
CA ARG A 418 49.65 -11.78 -27.05
C ARG A 418 49.44 -11.20 -28.44
N GLY A 419 49.67 -9.91 -28.58
CA GLY A 419 49.78 -9.27 -29.91
C GLY A 419 50.90 -9.98 -30.66
N LYS A 420 50.53 -10.54 -31.80
CA LYS A 420 51.51 -10.95 -32.83
C LYS A 420 52.17 -9.68 -33.38
N LYS A 421 53.50 -9.67 -33.32
CA LYS A 421 54.35 -8.79 -34.10
C LYS A 421 54.14 -9.06 -35.58
#